data_9b2bd5f7120a88085301cb2e963ac997
#
_entry.id   9b2bd5f7120a88085301cb2e963ac997
#
_cell.length_a   1.000
_cell.length_b   1.000
_cell.length_c   1.000
_cell.angle_alpha   90.00
_cell.angle_beta   90.00
_cell.angle_gamma   90.00
#
_symmetry.space_group_name_H-M   'P 1'
#
loop_
_entity.id
_entity.type
_entity.pdbx_description
1 polymer ?
#
loop_
_entity_poly.entity_id
_entity_poly.type
_entity_poly.pdbx_seq_one_letter_code
_entity_poly.pdbx_strand_id
1 'polypeptide(L)'
;MGIPSHPMSLFRRLTDRLAAARRYDAGELGPPADRAKRRHLLEVFHGRGHEIFVESGTYLGGTVAFMLPYARRIISVEIEPRLYELARQRFARETKVELHLGDAATLIPELVAGLNEPALVWLDGHFTGGVNTVQGKLIEPAPSILESLGGLDLPRGMTVVVDDLRLFGRGDGFPPLDGLVLGARHAFPEAEITVGLDSLAIFA
;
A
#
# COMPACT_ATOMS: atom_id res chain seq x y z
N MET A 1 19.24 -21.42 -19.35
CA MET A 1 17.94 -22.13 -19.37
C MET A 1 16.87 -21.13 -18.96
N GLY A 2 16.00 -20.77 -19.91
CA GLY A 2 15.00 -19.72 -19.73
C GLY A 2 13.87 -20.17 -18.82
N ILE A 3 13.46 -19.28 -17.91
CA ILE A 3 12.25 -19.41 -17.12
C ILE A 3 11.07 -19.26 -18.08
N PRO A 4 10.14 -20.22 -18.15
CA PRO A 4 8.96 -20.07 -18.99
C PRO A 4 8.07 -18.98 -18.41
N SER A 5 7.98 -17.85 -19.09
CA SER A 5 6.91 -16.89 -18.94
C SER A 5 5.60 -17.58 -19.32
N HIS A 6 4.80 -18.03 -18.37
CA HIS A 6 3.43 -18.46 -18.65
C HIS A 6 2.62 -17.20 -18.99
N PRO A 7 2.21 -17.02 -20.25
CA PRO A 7 1.23 -16.00 -20.57
C PRO A 7 -0.07 -16.45 -19.90
N MET A 8 -0.55 -15.69 -18.92
CA MET A 8 -1.95 -15.79 -18.53
C MET A 8 -2.75 -15.66 -19.81
N SER A 9 -3.46 -16.72 -20.20
CA SER A 9 -4.11 -16.79 -21.51
C SER A 9 -5.02 -15.59 -21.68
N LEU A 10 -5.08 -15.04 -22.89
CA LEU A 10 -5.97 -13.93 -23.26
C LEU A 10 -7.41 -14.20 -22.78
N PHE A 11 -7.79 -15.46 -22.78
CA PHE A 11 -9.08 -15.98 -22.33
C PHE A 11 -9.30 -15.73 -20.82
N ARG A 12 -8.30 -15.96 -19.95
CA ARG A 12 -8.41 -15.71 -18.52
C ARG A 12 -8.57 -14.22 -18.23
N ARG A 13 -7.83 -13.36 -18.94
CA ARG A 13 -7.99 -11.91 -18.84
C ARG A 13 -9.37 -11.42 -19.29
N LEU A 14 -9.97 -12.07 -20.29
CA LEU A 14 -11.32 -11.74 -20.75
C LEU A 14 -12.38 -12.20 -19.76
N THR A 15 -12.25 -13.41 -19.21
CA THR A 15 -13.16 -13.93 -18.18
C THR A 15 -13.11 -13.11 -16.89
N ASP A 16 -11.93 -12.67 -16.46
CA ASP A 16 -11.76 -11.82 -15.28
C ASP A 16 -12.39 -10.43 -15.48
N ARG A 17 -12.27 -9.86 -16.70
CA ARG A 17 -12.93 -8.59 -17.05
C ARG A 17 -14.45 -8.71 -17.08
N LEU A 18 -14.99 -9.79 -17.64
CA LEU A 18 -16.42 -10.04 -17.68
C LEU A 18 -16.98 -10.31 -16.27
N ALA A 19 -16.23 -11.03 -15.44
CA ALA A 19 -16.60 -11.26 -14.04
C ALA A 19 -16.59 -9.95 -13.23
N ALA A 20 -15.60 -9.07 -13.44
CA ALA A 20 -15.53 -7.76 -12.81
C ALA A 20 -16.69 -6.85 -13.26
N ALA A 21 -17.03 -6.83 -14.55
CA ALA A 21 -18.16 -6.08 -15.06
C ALA A 21 -19.49 -6.57 -14.45
N ARG A 22 -19.70 -7.89 -14.37
CA ARG A 22 -20.91 -8.47 -13.77
C ARG A 22 -21.05 -8.13 -12.29
N ARG A 23 -19.94 -8.11 -11.53
CA ARG A 23 -19.96 -7.69 -10.12
C ARG A 23 -20.30 -6.20 -9.99
N TYR A 24 -19.75 -5.36 -10.85
CA TYR A 24 -20.08 -3.95 -10.91
C TYR A 24 -21.58 -3.72 -11.21
N ASP A 25 -22.12 -4.43 -12.19
CA ASP A 25 -23.56 -4.39 -12.56
C ASP A 25 -24.45 -4.92 -11.42
N ALA A 26 -23.94 -5.84 -10.59
CA ALA A 26 -24.62 -6.33 -9.38
C ALA A 26 -24.47 -5.40 -8.16
N GLY A 27 -23.78 -4.25 -8.30
CA GLY A 27 -23.51 -3.33 -7.19
C GLY A 27 -22.44 -3.81 -6.21
N GLU A 28 -21.68 -4.86 -6.59
CA GLU A 28 -20.53 -5.32 -5.81
C GLU A 28 -19.31 -4.43 -6.10
N LEU A 29 -18.81 -3.73 -5.09
CA LEU A 29 -17.57 -2.97 -5.18
C LEU A 29 -16.38 -3.94 -5.22
N GLY A 30 -15.91 -4.25 -6.41
CA GLY A 30 -14.67 -4.99 -6.61
C GLY A 30 -13.44 -4.07 -6.51
N PRO A 31 -12.23 -4.65 -6.30
CA PRO A 31 -11.00 -3.86 -6.34
C PRO A 31 -10.81 -3.23 -7.72
N PRO A 32 -10.28 -2.00 -7.79
CA PRO A 32 -9.86 -1.41 -9.04
C PRO A 32 -8.86 -2.31 -9.78
N ALA A 33 -8.82 -2.22 -11.11
CA ALA A 33 -7.81 -2.95 -11.87
C ALA A 33 -6.40 -2.46 -11.48
N ASP A 34 -5.42 -3.37 -11.36
CA ASP A 34 -4.02 -3.07 -11.01
C ASP A 34 -3.45 -1.88 -11.78
N ARG A 35 -3.78 -1.78 -13.08
CA ARG A 35 -3.34 -0.66 -13.92
C ARG A 35 -3.88 0.69 -13.44
N ALA A 36 -5.11 0.72 -12.92
CA ALA A 36 -5.73 1.94 -12.43
C ALA A 36 -5.10 2.33 -11.08
N LYS A 37 -4.91 1.37 -10.16
CA LYS A 37 -4.19 1.59 -8.89
C LYS A 37 -2.77 2.13 -9.13
N ARG A 38 -2.02 1.53 -10.04
CA ARG A 38 -0.66 1.97 -10.39
C ARG A 38 -0.62 3.37 -11.00
N ARG A 39 -1.57 3.71 -11.86
CA ARG A 39 -1.69 5.07 -12.39
C ARG A 39 -1.97 6.07 -11.27
N HIS A 40 -2.93 5.77 -10.41
CA HIS A 40 -3.26 6.61 -9.27
C HIS A 40 -2.07 6.80 -8.33
N LEU A 41 -1.35 5.72 -8.01
CA LEU A 41 -0.12 5.79 -7.22
C LEU A 41 0.90 6.75 -7.83
N LEU A 42 1.14 6.68 -9.16
CA LEU A 42 2.05 7.60 -9.84
C LEU A 42 1.55 9.04 -9.89
N GLU A 43 0.26 9.25 -10.09
CA GLU A 43 -0.35 10.59 -10.07
C GLU A 43 -0.14 11.26 -8.71
N VAL A 44 -0.35 10.52 -7.61
CA VAL A 44 -0.10 11.02 -6.25
C VAL A 44 1.41 11.23 -6.01
N PHE A 45 2.25 10.26 -6.40
CA PHE A 45 3.70 10.32 -6.19
C PHE A 45 4.33 11.50 -6.92
N HIS A 46 4.05 11.68 -8.20
CA HIS A 46 4.60 12.78 -9.00
C HIS A 46 3.91 14.12 -8.73
N GLY A 47 2.62 14.10 -8.44
CA GLY A 47 1.85 15.34 -8.19
C GLY A 47 2.36 16.15 -7.00
N ARG A 48 3.05 15.50 -6.07
CA ARG A 48 3.69 16.15 -4.90
C ARG A 48 5.22 16.15 -4.97
N GLY A 49 5.80 15.68 -6.07
CA GLY A 49 7.26 15.69 -6.29
C GLY A 49 8.04 14.72 -5.38
N HIS A 50 7.40 13.63 -4.93
CA HIS A 50 8.08 12.66 -4.08
C HIS A 50 9.21 11.93 -4.80
N GLU A 51 10.25 11.62 -4.05
CA GLU A 51 11.38 10.79 -4.48
C GLU A 51 11.53 9.53 -3.62
N ILE A 52 10.92 9.53 -2.44
CA ILE A 52 10.94 8.41 -1.48
C ILE A 52 9.57 7.75 -1.47
N PHE A 53 9.56 6.44 -1.65
CA PHE A 53 8.37 5.59 -1.57
C PHE A 53 8.50 4.61 -0.40
N VAL A 54 7.50 4.57 0.45
CA VAL A 54 7.41 3.65 1.60
C VAL A 54 6.13 2.84 1.45
N GLU A 55 6.19 1.50 1.60
CA GLU A 55 4.98 0.68 1.57
C GLU A 55 4.91 -0.29 2.76
N SER A 56 3.68 -0.59 3.18
CA SER A 56 3.36 -1.73 4.02
C SER A 56 2.81 -2.86 3.16
N GLY A 57 3.30 -4.09 3.34
CA GLY A 57 2.89 -5.25 2.56
C GLY A 57 3.67 -5.41 1.25
N THR A 58 4.91 -5.87 1.32
CA THR A 58 5.74 -6.16 0.13
C THR A 58 5.11 -7.25 -0.74
N TYR A 59 4.54 -8.29 -0.12
CA TYR A 59 3.97 -9.46 -0.79
C TYR A 59 4.95 -10.03 -1.83
N LEU A 60 4.53 -10.16 -3.09
CA LEU A 60 5.39 -10.62 -4.19
C LEU A 60 6.27 -9.50 -4.80
N GLY A 61 6.29 -8.31 -4.21
CA GLY A 61 7.07 -7.16 -4.65
C GLY A 61 6.56 -6.52 -5.95
N GLY A 62 5.27 -6.60 -6.23
CA GLY A 62 4.68 -6.04 -7.44
C GLY A 62 4.76 -4.52 -7.49
N THR A 63 4.44 -3.86 -6.38
CA THR A 63 4.47 -2.40 -6.22
C THR A 63 5.90 -1.89 -6.15
N VAL A 64 6.77 -2.55 -5.38
CA VAL A 64 8.22 -2.26 -5.38
C VAL A 64 8.79 -2.24 -6.79
N ALA A 65 8.57 -3.32 -7.55
CA ALA A 65 9.07 -3.43 -8.93
C ALA A 65 8.50 -2.35 -9.85
N PHE A 66 7.24 -1.97 -9.64
CA PHE A 66 6.60 -0.91 -10.41
C PHE A 66 7.21 0.46 -10.09
N MET A 67 7.53 0.74 -8.83
CA MET A 67 8.09 2.02 -8.37
C MET A 67 9.60 2.18 -8.66
N LEU A 68 10.32 1.10 -9.00
CA LEU A 68 11.74 1.16 -9.30
C LEU A 68 12.16 2.26 -10.30
N PRO A 69 11.47 2.52 -11.43
CA PRO A 69 11.87 3.57 -12.36
C PRO A 69 11.65 4.99 -11.83
N TYR A 70 10.80 5.16 -10.83
CA TYR A 70 10.28 6.46 -10.42
C TYR A 70 10.86 6.94 -9.09
N ALA A 71 11.03 6.05 -8.12
CA ALA A 71 11.54 6.40 -6.81
C ALA A 71 13.07 6.34 -6.77
N ARG A 72 13.68 7.28 -6.07
CA ARG A 72 15.11 7.30 -5.72
C ARG A 72 15.42 6.34 -4.57
N ARG A 73 14.48 6.20 -3.64
CA ARG A 73 14.56 5.30 -2.47
C ARG A 73 13.22 4.61 -2.27
N ILE A 74 13.24 3.31 -2.02
CA ILE A 74 12.06 2.49 -1.75
C ILE A 74 12.30 1.76 -0.43
N ILE A 75 11.36 1.91 0.50
CA ILE A 75 11.34 1.20 1.77
C ILE A 75 10.07 0.34 1.79
N SER A 76 10.22 -0.94 2.04
CA SER A 76 9.07 -1.85 2.04
C SER A 76 9.11 -2.80 3.23
N VAL A 77 7.99 -2.95 3.90
CA VAL A 77 7.84 -3.77 5.11
C VAL A 77 7.02 -5.02 4.78
N GLU A 78 7.54 -6.18 5.16
CA GLU A 78 6.88 -7.48 5.00
C GLU A 78 6.87 -8.23 6.33
N ILE A 79 5.70 -8.73 6.73
CA ILE A 79 5.55 -9.47 7.98
C ILE A 79 5.82 -10.97 7.83
N GLU A 80 5.56 -11.54 6.63
CA GLU A 80 5.74 -12.95 6.35
C GLU A 80 7.21 -13.26 6.00
N PRO A 81 7.95 -14.02 6.82
CA PRO A 81 9.38 -14.28 6.58
C PRO A 81 9.69 -14.91 5.22
N ARG A 82 8.80 -15.75 4.70
CA ARG A 82 9.00 -16.41 3.40
C ARG A 82 8.86 -15.41 2.25
N LEU A 83 7.87 -14.52 2.32
CA LEU A 83 7.66 -13.46 1.32
C LEU A 83 8.79 -12.44 1.38
N TYR A 84 9.22 -12.06 2.59
CA TYR A 84 10.38 -11.21 2.79
C TYR A 84 11.63 -11.79 2.11
N GLU A 85 11.93 -13.08 2.32
CA GLU A 85 13.11 -13.71 1.73
C GLU A 85 13.01 -13.77 0.17
N LEU A 86 11.82 -14.02 -0.38
CA LEU A 86 11.60 -13.98 -1.81
C LEU A 86 11.81 -12.56 -2.37
N ALA A 87 11.31 -11.54 -1.70
CA ALA A 87 11.52 -10.15 -2.08
C ALA A 87 13.01 -9.77 -1.98
N ARG A 88 13.69 -10.18 -0.91
CA ARG A 88 15.13 -9.96 -0.71
C ARG A 88 15.97 -10.55 -1.86
N GLN A 89 15.64 -11.76 -2.33
CA GLN A 89 16.29 -12.36 -3.48
C GLN A 89 15.96 -11.64 -4.78
N ARG A 90 14.68 -11.26 -4.97
CA ARG A 90 14.22 -10.56 -6.17
C ARG A 90 14.91 -9.21 -6.36
N PHE A 91 15.08 -8.46 -5.27
CA PHE A 91 15.63 -7.11 -5.30
C PHE A 91 17.08 -7.01 -4.84
N ALA A 92 17.80 -8.13 -4.78
CA ALA A 92 19.19 -8.19 -4.27
C ALA A 92 20.20 -7.27 -5.00
N ARG A 93 19.89 -6.84 -6.23
CA ARG A 93 20.74 -5.94 -7.03
C ARG A 93 20.25 -4.48 -7.02
N GLU A 94 19.12 -4.22 -6.41
CA GLU A 94 18.47 -2.90 -6.40
C GLU A 94 18.89 -2.14 -5.14
N THR A 95 19.99 -1.40 -5.22
CA THR A 95 20.60 -0.71 -4.06
C THR A 95 19.72 0.37 -3.42
N LYS A 96 18.68 0.79 -4.11
CA LYS A 96 17.70 1.76 -3.62
C LYS A 96 16.47 1.14 -2.93
N VAL A 97 16.41 -0.20 -2.85
CA VAL A 97 15.34 -0.94 -2.19
C VAL A 97 15.81 -1.43 -0.83
N GLU A 98 15.11 -1.00 0.20
CA GLU A 98 15.32 -1.39 1.59
C GLU A 98 14.12 -2.23 2.03
N LEU A 99 14.36 -3.49 2.36
CA LEU A 99 13.33 -4.42 2.81
C LEU A 99 13.47 -4.65 4.32
N HIS A 100 12.36 -4.58 5.02
CA HIS A 100 12.30 -4.77 6.46
C HIS A 100 11.32 -5.90 6.80
N LEU A 101 11.79 -6.87 7.60
CA LEU A 101 10.94 -7.95 8.11
C LEU A 101 10.30 -7.52 9.44
N GLY A 102 8.98 -7.48 9.50
CA GLY A 102 8.25 -7.19 10.73
C GLY A 102 6.86 -6.63 10.53
N ASP A 103 6.24 -6.25 11.65
CA ASP A 103 4.90 -5.68 11.68
C ASP A 103 4.92 -4.21 11.25
N ALA A 104 4.14 -3.89 10.22
CA ALA A 104 4.05 -2.55 9.66
C ALA A 104 3.55 -1.52 10.67
N ALA A 105 2.65 -1.90 11.60
CA ALA A 105 2.18 -1.01 12.65
C ALA A 105 3.31 -0.50 13.56
N THR A 106 4.39 -1.26 13.68
CA THR A 106 5.57 -0.88 14.45
C THR A 106 6.63 -0.22 13.56
N LEU A 107 6.96 -0.87 12.44
CA LEU A 107 8.12 -0.46 11.64
C LEU A 107 7.88 0.78 10.78
N ILE A 108 6.67 0.97 10.21
CA ILE A 108 6.42 2.15 9.36
C ILE A 108 6.63 3.46 10.11
N PRO A 109 6.07 3.67 11.32
CA PRO A 109 6.34 4.91 12.08
C PRO A 109 7.83 5.12 12.39
N GLU A 110 8.56 4.07 12.78
CA GLU A 110 10.00 4.14 13.08
C GLU A 110 10.82 4.53 11.84
N LEU A 111 10.54 3.90 10.69
CA LEU A 111 11.25 4.17 9.44
C LEU A 111 10.95 5.56 8.89
N VAL A 112 9.69 6.00 8.99
CA VAL A 112 9.26 7.33 8.54
C VAL A 112 9.83 8.42 9.44
N ALA A 113 9.91 8.21 10.77
CA ALA A 113 10.54 9.14 11.70
C ALA A 113 12.03 9.39 11.38
N GLY A 114 12.70 8.43 10.74
CA GLY A 114 14.09 8.56 10.31
C GLY A 114 14.28 9.30 8.97
N LEU A 115 13.22 9.77 8.33
CA LEU A 115 13.29 10.49 7.05
C LEU A 115 13.52 12.00 7.29
N ASN A 116 14.39 12.59 6.47
CA ASN A 116 14.64 14.04 6.46
C ASN A 116 13.97 14.74 5.26
N GLU A 117 13.29 13.98 4.40
CA GLU A 117 12.65 14.44 3.17
C GLU A 117 11.24 13.86 3.08
N PRO A 118 10.30 14.57 2.45
CA PRO A 118 8.94 14.07 2.30
C PRO A 118 8.87 12.80 1.45
N ALA A 119 8.03 11.88 1.87
CA ALA A 119 7.80 10.60 1.23
C ALA A 119 6.32 10.37 0.94
N LEU A 120 6.04 9.49 -0.02
CA LEU A 120 4.73 8.87 -0.13
C LEU A 120 4.75 7.56 0.65
N VAL A 121 3.87 7.42 1.64
CA VAL A 121 3.64 6.21 2.43
C VAL A 121 2.37 5.54 1.92
N TRP A 122 2.50 4.35 1.33
CA TRP A 122 1.42 3.53 0.80
C TRP A 122 1.08 2.40 1.76
N LEU A 123 -0.11 2.44 2.35
CA LEU A 123 -0.58 1.46 3.32
C LEU A 123 -1.52 0.46 2.64
N ASP A 124 -0.97 -0.70 2.25
CA ASP A 124 -1.66 -1.82 1.58
C ASP A 124 -1.34 -3.16 2.27
N GLY A 125 -0.96 -3.11 3.54
CA GLY A 125 -0.45 -4.26 4.31
C GLY A 125 -1.50 -4.92 5.21
N HIS A 126 -2.74 -5.11 4.74
CA HIS A 126 -3.77 -5.79 5.52
C HIS A 126 -3.68 -7.33 5.42
N PHE A 127 -4.19 -8.03 6.43
CA PHE A 127 -4.25 -9.49 6.44
C PHE A 127 -5.41 -10.00 5.57
N THR A 128 -5.08 -10.75 4.53
CA THR A 128 -6.07 -11.26 3.55
C THR A 128 -6.62 -12.65 3.86
N GLY A 129 -6.19 -13.29 4.98
CA GLY A 129 -6.63 -14.65 5.33
C GLY A 129 -6.10 -15.75 4.40
N GLY A 130 -5.14 -15.46 3.52
CA GLY A 130 -4.58 -16.43 2.57
C GLY A 130 -3.58 -17.40 3.20
N VAL A 131 -3.33 -18.52 2.51
CA VAL A 131 -2.43 -19.61 2.97
C VAL A 131 -0.96 -19.15 3.12
N ASN A 132 -0.61 -18.02 2.54
CA ASN A 132 0.75 -17.48 2.49
C ASN A 132 0.89 -16.11 3.19
N THR A 133 -0.03 -15.76 4.09
CA THR A 133 0.01 -14.49 4.82
C THR A 133 -0.01 -14.75 6.32
N VAL A 134 0.85 -14.05 7.06
CA VAL A 134 0.85 -14.04 8.53
C VAL A 134 0.07 -12.83 9.00
N GLN A 135 -0.81 -13.05 9.98
CA GLN A 135 -1.50 -11.97 10.63
C GLN A 135 -0.56 -11.26 11.61
N GLY A 136 -0.42 -9.94 11.47
CA GLY A 136 0.22 -9.09 12.47
C GLY A 136 -0.64 -8.94 13.73
N LYS A 137 -0.34 -7.96 14.57
CA LYS A 137 -1.15 -7.65 15.74
C LYS A 137 -2.56 -7.19 15.36
N LEU A 138 -2.68 -6.56 14.20
CA LEU A 138 -3.93 -6.03 13.65
C LEU A 138 -4.19 -6.64 12.27
N ILE A 139 -5.47 -6.85 11.93
CA ILE A 139 -5.90 -7.26 10.58
C ILE A 139 -5.68 -6.09 9.61
N GLU A 140 -6.09 -4.90 10.03
CA GLU A 140 -5.89 -3.65 9.29
C GLU A 140 -5.05 -2.68 10.13
N PRO A 141 -3.76 -2.50 9.83
CA PRO A 141 -2.86 -1.69 10.64
C PRO A 141 -2.92 -0.18 10.32
N ALA A 142 -3.52 0.25 9.20
CA ALA A 142 -3.47 1.64 8.76
C ALA A 142 -3.96 2.65 9.80
N PRO A 143 -5.07 2.45 10.54
CA PRO A 143 -5.49 3.39 11.57
C PRO A 143 -4.46 3.60 12.67
N SER A 144 -3.82 2.52 13.14
CA SER A 144 -2.76 2.59 14.15
C SER A 144 -1.49 3.27 13.63
N ILE A 145 -1.15 3.03 12.36
CA ILE A 145 -0.03 3.69 11.70
C ILE A 145 -0.31 5.20 11.60
N LEU A 146 -1.52 5.61 11.16
CA LEU A 146 -1.91 7.02 11.07
C LEU A 146 -1.80 7.73 12.42
N GLU A 147 -2.33 7.11 13.49
CA GLU A 147 -2.22 7.65 14.85
C GLU A 147 -0.76 7.86 15.26
N SER A 148 0.09 6.87 15.01
CA SER A 148 1.51 6.93 15.34
C SER A 148 2.23 8.02 14.52
N LEU A 149 1.97 8.11 13.22
CA LEU A 149 2.56 9.14 12.34
C LEU A 149 2.13 10.55 12.73
N GLY A 150 0.87 10.75 13.16
CA GLY A 150 0.36 12.04 13.60
C GLY A 150 1.03 12.57 14.87
N GLY A 151 1.65 11.70 15.66
CA GLY A 151 2.45 12.07 16.84
C GLY A 151 3.91 12.43 16.55
N LEU A 152 4.36 12.33 15.30
CA LEU A 152 5.75 12.56 14.90
C LEU A 152 5.94 13.96 14.29
N ASP A 153 7.15 14.49 14.44
CA ASP A 153 7.60 15.68 13.70
C ASP A 153 8.10 15.23 12.32
N LEU A 154 7.18 15.21 11.35
CA LEU A 154 7.43 14.72 10.00
C LEU A 154 7.89 15.85 9.07
N PRO A 155 8.69 15.53 8.03
CA PRO A 155 9.00 16.48 6.97
C PRO A 155 7.72 17.00 6.31
N ARG A 156 7.65 18.33 6.09
CA ARG A 156 6.49 18.93 5.39
C ARG A 156 6.33 18.36 3.99
N GLY A 157 5.10 18.13 3.58
CA GLY A 157 4.76 17.58 2.28
C GLY A 157 4.73 16.05 2.27
N MET A 158 4.70 15.40 3.42
CA MET A 158 4.41 13.96 3.50
C MET A 158 3.06 13.64 2.88
N THR A 159 2.96 12.50 2.23
CA THR A 159 1.69 11.97 1.75
C THR A 159 1.50 10.56 2.29
N VAL A 160 0.35 10.32 2.92
CA VAL A 160 -0.03 8.97 3.37
C VAL A 160 -1.26 8.53 2.58
N VAL A 161 -1.21 7.35 1.99
CA VAL A 161 -2.32 6.77 1.24
C VAL A 161 -2.72 5.45 1.88
N VAL A 162 -3.98 5.32 2.25
CA VAL A 162 -4.59 4.06 2.73
C VAL A 162 -5.35 3.46 1.56
N ASP A 163 -4.97 2.25 1.16
CA ASP A 163 -5.62 1.52 0.06
C ASP A 163 -6.82 0.70 0.55
N ASP A 164 -7.56 0.15 -0.40
CA ASP A 164 -8.68 -0.78 -0.20
C ASP A 164 -9.83 -0.24 0.69
N LEU A 165 -10.18 1.05 0.52
CA LEU A 165 -11.27 1.69 1.29
C LEU A 165 -12.60 0.93 1.26
N ARG A 166 -12.88 0.18 0.19
CA ARG A 166 -14.08 -0.65 0.05
C ARG A 166 -14.23 -1.69 1.17
N LEU A 167 -13.14 -2.06 1.85
CA LEU A 167 -13.14 -3.04 2.95
C LEU A 167 -13.52 -2.41 4.30
N PHE A 168 -13.32 -1.10 4.45
CA PHE A 168 -13.63 -0.40 5.69
C PHE A 168 -15.13 -0.41 5.97
N GLY A 169 -15.51 -0.90 7.16
CA GLY A 169 -16.90 -1.10 7.56
C GLY A 169 -17.59 -2.33 6.95
N ARG A 170 -16.87 -3.15 6.19
CA ARG A 170 -17.42 -4.34 5.52
C ARG A 170 -16.58 -5.60 5.71
N GLY A 171 -15.26 -5.46 5.75
CA GLY A 171 -14.33 -6.57 5.95
C GLY A 171 -14.18 -6.93 7.43
N ASP A 172 -14.02 -8.22 7.74
CA ASP A 172 -13.71 -8.67 9.10
C ASP A 172 -12.39 -8.03 9.57
N GLY A 173 -12.44 -7.36 10.74
CA GLY A 173 -11.27 -6.68 11.31
C GLY A 173 -10.95 -5.30 10.73
N PHE A 174 -11.74 -4.82 9.76
CA PHE A 174 -11.65 -3.45 9.27
C PHE A 174 -12.57 -2.53 10.07
N PRO A 175 -12.06 -1.41 10.61
CA PRO A 175 -12.90 -0.45 11.31
C PRO A 175 -13.88 0.24 10.34
N PRO A 176 -14.94 0.93 10.87
CA PRO A 176 -15.82 1.75 10.05
C PRO A 176 -15.04 2.83 9.28
N LEU A 177 -15.50 3.14 8.06
CA LEU A 177 -14.84 4.12 7.19
C LEU A 177 -14.81 5.53 7.80
N ASP A 178 -15.87 5.94 8.48
CA ASP A 178 -15.93 7.20 9.21
C ASP A 178 -14.88 7.25 10.33
N GLY A 179 -14.64 6.14 11.03
CA GLY A 179 -13.57 6.01 12.01
C GLY A 179 -12.18 6.24 11.41
N LEU A 180 -11.91 5.68 10.22
CA LEU A 180 -10.65 5.93 9.50
C LEU A 180 -10.49 7.42 9.14
N VAL A 181 -11.53 8.04 8.58
CA VAL A 181 -11.49 9.46 8.17
C VAL A 181 -11.32 10.39 9.39
N LEU A 182 -12.02 10.12 10.48
CA LEU A 182 -11.88 10.88 11.72
C LEU A 182 -10.50 10.70 12.35
N GLY A 183 -9.97 9.48 12.35
CA GLY A 183 -8.61 9.17 12.79
C GLY A 183 -7.55 9.91 11.97
N ALA A 184 -7.68 9.90 10.63
CA ALA A 184 -6.80 10.65 9.74
C ALA A 184 -6.87 12.16 10.01
N ARG A 185 -8.06 12.73 10.22
CA ARG A 185 -8.25 14.14 10.55
C ARG A 185 -7.67 14.49 11.92
N HIS A 186 -7.77 13.59 12.90
CA HIS A 186 -7.18 13.78 14.22
C HIS A 186 -5.65 13.74 14.17
N ALA A 187 -5.08 12.77 13.44
CA ALA A 187 -3.64 12.62 13.28
C ALA A 187 -3.00 13.78 12.50
N PHE A 188 -3.72 14.30 11.49
CA PHE A 188 -3.25 15.36 10.59
C PHE A 188 -4.31 16.47 10.44
N PRO A 189 -4.47 17.35 11.45
CA PRO A 189 -5.55 18.35 11.50
C PRO A 189 -5.57 19.31 10.30
N GLU A 190 -4.38 19.72 9.83
CA GLU A 190 -4.22 20.70 8.75
C GLU A 190 -4.08 20.07 7.36
N ALA A 191 -4.07 18.73 7.27
CA ALA A 191 -3.86 18.05 6.01
C ALA A 191 -5.07 18.17 5.07
N GLU A 192 -4.80 18.25 3.78
CA GLU A 192 -5.81 17.98 2.75
C GLU A 192 -6.08 16.48 2.71
N ILE A 193 -7.35 16.07 2.79
CA ILE A 193 -7.74 14.66 2.71
C ILE A 193 -8.65 14.48 1.50
N THR A 194 -8.28 13.56 0.61
CA THR A 194 -9.07 13.22 -0.58
C THR A 194 -9.37 11.73 -0.65
N VAL A 195 -10.46 11.38 -1.31
CA VAL A 195 -10.85 10.00 -1.59
C VAL A 195 -10.88 9.82 -3.10
N GLY A 196 -10.19 8.82 -3.59
CA GLY A 196 -10.17 8.48 -5.01
C GLY A 196 -9.66 7.08 -5.26
N LEU A 197 -10.22 6.43 -6.26
CA LEU A 197 -9.83 5.11 -6.73
C LEU A 197 -9.63 4.07 -5.60
N ASP A 198 -10.60 3.97 -4.69
CA ASP A 198 -10.58 3.02 -3.57
C ASP A 198 -9.49 3.31 -2.51
N SER A 199 -9.01 4.55 -2.44
CA SER A 199 -7.99 4.97 -1.48
C SER A 199 -8.31 6.29 -0.81
N LEU A 200 -7.79 6.48 0.42
CA LEU A 200 -7.77 7.74 1.16
C LEU A 200 -6.36 8.32 1.08
N ALA A 201 -6.20 9.51 0.51
CA ALA A 201 -4.94 10.22 0.48
C ALA A 201 -4.95 11.41 1.45
N ILE A 202 -3.90 11.52 2.25
CA ILE A 202 -3.66 12.53 3.28
C ILE A 202 -2.38 13.28 2.89
N PHE A 203 -2.49 14.57 2.62
CA PHE A 203 -1.39 15.45 2.21
C PHE A 203 -1.04 16.37 3.37
N ALA A 204 -0.03 15.96 4.18
CA ALA A 204 0.42 16.62 5.41
C ALA A 204 1.58 17.62 5.20
#